data_1c197d79019d1604892a8fe0c7796544
#
_entry.id   1c197d79019d1604892a8fe0c7796544
#
_cell.length_a   1.000
_cell.length_b   1.000
_cell.length_c   1.000
_cell.angle_alpha   90.00
_cell.angle_beta   90.00
_cell.angle_gamma   90.00
#
_symmetry.space_group_name_H-M   'P 1'
#
loop_
_entity.id
_entity.type
_entity.pdbx_description
1 polymer ?
#
loop_
_entity_poly.entity_id
_entity_poly.type
_entity_poly.pdbx_seq_one_letter_code
_entity_poly.pdbx_strand_id
1 'polypeptide(L)'
;RFVDRPLQTALEAFRAISSGDFTTRINVTRNDETGRILQGLQTVQTRLGFEVAENHRAAERTQRIKVALDNVSTGVMIADVQRQIIYANPAVQAILENAASVIRQKVPDFDTKNLIGKSIDLFHTQPSHQASLLASLNGTHHAQFILGNRHLSLAASPVRGEHGERLGTVSEWRDRTAEVQVEHEMAGLVAAAQQGDFSQRLTLEGKQGFE
;
A
#
# COMPACT_ATOMS: atom_id res chain seq x y z
N ARG A 1 17.66 -52.86 22.92
CA ARG A 1 18.30 -52.57 21.60
C ARG A 1 17.33 -52.53 20.40
N PHE A 2 16.19 -53.24 20.42
CA PHE A 2 15.24 -53.25 19.30
C PHE A 2 14.22 -52.09 19.34
N VAL A 3 14.03 -51.45 20.46
CA VAL A 3 13.09 -50.31 20.65
C VAL A 3 13.80 -48.98 20.65
N ASP A 4 15.07 -48.92 21.08
CA ASP A 4 15.81 -47.66 21.28
C ASP A 4 16.08 -46.90 19.98
N ARG A 5 16.48 -47.57 18.90
CA ARG A 5 16.78 -46.94 17.61
C ARG A 5 15.56 -46.26 16.96
N PRO A 6 14.40 -46.94 16.82
CA PRO A 6 13.21 -46.35 16.21
C PRO A 6 12.67 -45.15 17.00
N LEU A 7 12.75 -45.19 18.32
CA LEU A 7 12.32 -44.08 19.16
C LEU A 7 13.26 -42.87 19.04
N GLN A 8 14.58 -43.13 18.88
CA GLN A 8 15.54 -42.08 18.57
C GLN A 8 15.26 -41.40 17.22
N THR A 9 14.95 -42.20 16.16
CA THR A 9 14.59 -41.66 14.85
C THR A 9 13.33 -40.78 14.91
N ALA A 10 12.32 -41.19 15.68
CA ALA A 10 11.11 -40.41 15.89
C ALA A 10 11.42 -39.12 16.64
N LEU A 11 12.29 -39.13 17.65
CA LEU A 11 12.71 -37.97 18.40
C LEU A 11 13.53 -36.99 17.55
N GLU A 12 14.41 -37.51 16.69
CA GLU A 12 15.17 -36.71 15.72
C GLU A 12 14.24 -36.04 14.72
N ALA A 13 13.29 -36.75 14.15
CA ALA A 13 12.27 -36.23 13.25
C ALA A 13 11.44 -35.13 13.93
N PHE A 14 11.02 -35.36 15.16
CA PHE A 14 10.28 -34.37 15.94
C PHE A 14 11.11 -33.09 16.23
N ARG A 15 12.39 -33.25 16.55
CA ARG A 15 13.31 -32.12 16.74
C ARG A 15 13.52 -31.33 15.44
N ALA A 16 13.70 -31.99 14.30
CA ALA A 16 13.80 -31.35 13.01
C ALA A 16 12.55 -30.51 12.70
N ILE A 17 11.36 -31.09 12.85
CA ILE A 17 10.09 -30.39 12.65
C ILE A 17 9.97 -29.17 13.61
N SER A 18 10.28 -29.34 14.90
CA SER A 18 10.19 -28.26 15.89
C SER A 18 11.22 -27.15 15.66
N SER A 19 12.35 -27.42 15.01
CA SER A 19 13.32 -26.42 14.61
C SER A 19 13.02 -25.76 13.25
N GLY A 20 11.91 -26.15 12.60
CA GLY A 20 11.51 -25.61 11.29
C GLY A 20 12.18 -26.30 10.10
N ASP A 21 12.87 -27.42 10.31
CA ASP A 21 13.39 -28.23 9.22
C ASP A 21 12.32 -29.24 8.76
N PHE A 22 11.68 -28.89 7.64
CA PHE A 22 10.68 -29.73 6.97
C PHE A 22 11.27 -30.53 5.80
N THR A 23 12.60 -30.48 5.58
CA THR A 23 13.26 -31.12 4.44
C THR A 23 13.91 -32.46 4.81
N THR A 24 14.23 -32.67 6.08
CA THR A 24 14.83 -33.94 6.55
C THR A 24 13.90 -35.09 6.28
N ARG A 25 14.38 -36.07 5.52
CA ARG A 25 13.58 -37.24 5.11
C ARG A 25 13.32 -38.22 6.28
N ILE A 26 12.06 -38.43 6.61
CA ILE A 26 11.62 -39.44 7.57
C ILE A 26 11.44 -40.76 6.85
N ASN A 27 12.28 -41.76 7.13
CA ASN A 27 12.19 -43.08 6.56
C ASN A 27 11.28 -43.97 7.40
N VAL A 28 10.14 -44.39 6.82
CA VAL A 28 9.18 -45.30 7.45
C VAL A 28 9.41 -46.69 6.86
N THR A 29 10.18 -47.56 7.57
CA THR A 29 10.52 -48.92 7.11
C THR A 29 9.81 -49.99 7.92
N ARG A 30 9.06 -49.63 8.95
CA ARG A 30 8.41 -50.58 9.88
C ARG A 30 6.90 -50.51 9.76
N ASN A 31 6.25 -51.63 10.01
CA ASN A 31 4.79 -51.75 9.98
C ASN A 31 4.22 -52.10 11.38
N ASP A 32 4.81 -51.50 12.41
CA ASP A 32 4.42 -51.57 13.82
C ASP A 32 4.00 -50.18 14.35
N GLU A 33 3.77 -50.07 15.66
CA GLU A 33 3.37 -48.84 16.32
C GLU A 33 4.37 -47.68 16.08
N THR A 34 5.67 -47.98 16.05
CA THR A 34 6.71 -47.02 15.77
C THR A 34 6.67 -46.54 14.32
N GLY A 35 6.43 -47.45 13.38
CA GLY A 35 6.21 -47.10 11.96
C GLY A 35 5.01 -46.16 11.78
N ARG A 36 3.92 -46.39 12.52
CA ARG A 36 2.72 -45.55 12.51
C ARG A 36 3.02 -44.13 13.08
N ILE A 37 3.84 -44.03 14.14
CA ILE A 37 4.30 -42.74 14.68
C ILE A 37 5.12 -41.98 13.64
N LEU A 38 6.10 -42.62 12.99
CA LEU A 38 6.93 -42.02 11.96
C LEU A 38 6.09 -41.56 10.75
N GLN A 39 5.08 -42.34 10.37
CA GLN A 39 4.16 -41.97 9.30
C GLN A 39 3.31 -40.74 9.67
N GLY A 40 2.84 -40.69 10.91
CA GLY A 40 2.17 -39.50 11.46
C GLY A 40 3.06 -38.29 11.44
N LEU A 41 4.32 -38.38 11.88
CA LEU A 41 5.31 -37.32 11.85
C LEU A 41 5.60 -36.87 10.42
N GLN A 42 5.73 -37.79 9.47
CA GLN A 42 5.92 -37.47 8.05
C GLN A 42 4.72 -36.66 7.49
N THR A 43 3.50 -37.06 7.86
CA THR A 43 2.29 -36.30 7.46
C THR A 43 2.28 -34.89 8.01
N VAL A 44 2.60 -34.75 9.31
CA VAL A 44 2.70 -33.43 9.95
C VAL A 44 3.80 -32.57 9.31
N GLN A 45 4.99 -33.17 9.09
CA GLN A 45 6.10 -32.49 8.43
C GLN A 45 5.71 -31.95 7.04
N THR A 46 5.09 -32.80 6.22
CA THR A 46 4.66 -32.42 4.86
C THR A 46 3.65 -31.28 4.91
N ARG A 47 2.67 -31.37 5.81
CA ARG A 47 1.63 -30.34 5.95
C ARG A 47 2.19 -29.01 6.43
N LEU A 48 3.00 -29.02 7.50
CA LEU A 48 3.62 -27.82 8.04
C LEU A 48 4.58 -27.20 7.02
N GLY A 49 5.38 -28.02 6.33
CA GLY A 49 6.28 -27.54 5.28
C GLY A 49 5.53 -26.86 4.14
N PHE A 50 4.39 -27.42 3.73
CA PHE A 50 3.53 -26.79 2.73
C PHE A 50 2.95 -25.45 3.23
N GLU A 51 2.38 -25.42 4.45
CA GLU A 51 1.82 -24.19 5.03
C GLU A 51 2.87 -23.06 5.15
N VAL A 52 4.08 -23.39 5.62
CA VAL A 52 5.18 -22.42 5.72
C VAL A 52 5.61 -21.91 4.33
N ALA A 53 5.73 -22.82 3.36
CA ALA A 53 6.09 -22.44 1.99
C ALA A 53 5.02 -21.53 1.33
N GLU A 54 3.73 -21.83 1.53
CA GLU A 54 2.64 -21.00 1.03
C GLU A 54 2.61 -19.61 1.70
N ASN A 55 2.76 -19.55 3.01
CA ASN A 55 2.85 -18.29 3.75
C ASN A 55 4.03 -17.44 3.27
N HIS A 56 5.20 -18.06 3.03
CA HIS A 56 6.37 -17.36 2.50
C HIS A 56 6.12 -16.81 1.10
N ARG A 57 5.53 -17.60 0.21
CA ARG A 57 5.16 -17.15 -1.15
C ARG A 57 4.14 -16.02 -1.13
N ALA A 58 3.14 -16.09 -0.24
CA ALA A 58 2.15 -15.02 -0.07
C ALA A 58 2.81 -13.74 0.43
N ALA A 59 3.71 -13.83 1.41
CA ALA A 59 4.48 -12.68 1.91
C ALA A 59 5.37 -12.06 0.82
N GLU A 60 6.07 -12.89 0.01
CA GLU A 60 6.88 -12.41 -1.11
C GLU A 60 6.04 -11.68 -2.18
N ARG A 61 4.85 -12.22 -2.51
CA ARG A 61 3.92 -11.56 -3.45
C ARG A 61 3.48 -10.21 -2.92
N THR A 62 3.06 -10.14 -1.65
CA THR A 62 2.64 -8.90 -1.00
C THR A 62 3.78 -7.88 -0.96
N GLN A 63 4.99 -8.31 -0.60
CA GLN A 63 6.17 -7.46 -0.59
C GLN A 63 6.50 -6.91 -1.99
N ARG A 64 6.40 -7.73 -3.03
CA ARG A 64 6.63 -7.31 -4.42
C ARG A 64 5.63 -6.25 -4.85
N ILE A 65 4.33 -6.42 -4.52
CA ILE A 65 3.29 -5.44 -4.81
C ILE A 65 3.59 -4.13 -4.08
N LYS A 66 3.95 -4.21 -2.79
CA LYS A 66 4.32 -3.04 -2.00
C LYS A 66 5.48 -2.27 -2.62
N VAL A 67 6.57 -2.96 -2.97
CA VAL A 67 7.74 -2.35 -3.63
C VAL A 67 7.35 -1.72 -4.96
N ALA A 68 6.49 -2.35 -5.75
CA ALA A 68 6.00 -1.77 -7.00
C ALA A 68 5.23 -0.46 -6.75
N LEU A 69 4.31 -0.45 -5.79
CA LEU A 69 3.56 0.76 -5.42
C LEU A 69 4.46 1.86 -4.83
N ASP A 70 5.53 1.49 -4.11
CA ASP A 70 6.50 2.45 -3.57
C ASP A 70 7.31 3.15 -4.69
N ASN A 71 7.42 2.54 -5.87
CA ASN A 71 8.18 3.05 -7.02
C ASN A 71 7.33 3.79 -8.07
N VAL A 72 6.00 3.88 -7.92
CA VAL A 72 5.18 4.68 -8.83
C VAL A 72 5.26 6.17 -8.48
N SER A 73 5.25 7.02 -9.50
CA SER A 73 5.32 8.48 -9.35
C SER A 73 4.01 9.11 -8.87
N THR A 74 2.88 8.42 -9.05
CA THR A 74 1.58 8.87 -8.54
C THR A 74 1.51 8.63 -7.03
N GLY A 75 1.06 9.61 -6.27
CA GLY A 75 0.80 9.45 -4.84
C GLY A 75 -0.33 8.45 -4.60
N VAL A 76 -0.09 7.39 -3.84
CA VAL A 76 -1.09 6.37 -3.51
C VAL A 76 -1.23 6.26 -2.01
N MET A 77 -2.48 6.33 -1.53
CA MET A 77 -2.85 6.09 -0.13
C MET A 77 -4.02 5.13 -0.08
N ILE A 78 -3.97 4.17 0.84
CA ILE A 78 -5.05 3.21 1.07
C ILE A 78 -5.51 3.33 2.52
N ALA A 79 -6.81 3.42 2.70
CA ALA A 79 -7.45 3.37 4.02
C ALA A 79 -8.40 2.17 4.10
N ASP A 80 -8.51 1.60 5.29
CA ASP A 80 -9.44 0.51 5.58
C ASP A 80 -10.90 0.98 5.69
N VAL A 81 -11.80 0.07 6.06
CA VAL A 81 -13.24 0.39 6.25
C VAL A 81 -13.50 1.30 7.45
N GLN A 82 -12.59 1.35 8.42
CA GLN A 82 -12.62 2.28 9.54
C GLN A 82 -11.97 3.63 9.20
N ARG A 83 -11.56 3.83 7.96
CA ARG A 83 -10.88 5.02 7.44
C ARG A 83 -9.49 5.25 8.04
N GLN A 84 -8.85 4.20 8.55
CA GLN A 84 -7.46 4.26 8.99
C GLN A 84 -6.52 4.02 7.82
N ILE A 85 -5.48 4.82 7.72
CA ILE A 85 -4.46 4.69 6.67
C ILE A 85 -3.66 3.41 6.94
N ILE A 86 -3.73 2.47 6.01
CA ILE A 86 -3.00 1.20 6.06
C ILE A 86 -1.80 1.18 5.11
N TYR A 87 -1.77 2.10 4.15
CA TYR A 87 -0.66 2.25 3.21
C TYR A 87 -0.58 3.69 2.68
N ALA A 88 0.64 4.20 2.53
CA ALA A 88 0.95 5.46 1.87
C ALA A 88 2.34 5.32 1.22
N ASN A 89 2.42 5.51 -0.12
CA ASN A 89 3.68 5.40 -0.83
C ASN A 89 4.55 6.66 -0.67
N PRO A 90 5.84 6.60 -1.02
CA PRO A 90 6.74 7.76 -0.94
C PRO A 90 6.26 8.97 -1.74
N ALA A 91 5.59 8.76 -2.87
CA ALA A 91 5.08 9.85 -3.70
C ALA A 91 3.99 10.67 -2.98
N VAL A 92 3.00 10.01 -2.33
CA VAL A 92 1.98 10.74 -1.55
C VAL A 92 2.60 11.42 -0.32
N GLN A 93 3.58 10.79 0.33
CA GLN A 93 4.29 11.40 1.45
C GLN A 93 5.00 12.70 1.02
N ALA A 94 5.66 12.70 -0.15
CA ALA A 94 6.30 13.89 -0.71
C ALA A 94 5.28 15.00 -1.04
N ILE A 95 4.13 14.66 -1.64
CA ILE A 95 3.04 15.62 -1.92
C ILE A 95 2.56 16.26 -0.62
N LEU A 96 2.31 15.46 0.43
CA LEU A 96 1.84 15.94 1.73
C LEU A 96 2.92 16.73 2.48
N GLU A 97 4.21 16.40 2.34
CA GLU A 97 5.30 17.15 2.95
C GLU A 97 5.42 18.53 2.34
N ASN A 98 5.25 18.65 1.02
CA ASN A 98 5.22 19.95 0.33
C ASN A 98 4.08 20.88 0.81
N ALA A 99 3.01 20.31 1.37
CA ALA A 99 1.87 21.02 1.94
C ALA A 99 1.87 21.02 3.48
N ALA A 100 2.88 20.44 4.12
CA ALA A 100 2.89 20.18 5.56
C ALA A 100 2.74 21.45 6.42
N SER A 101 3.30 22.58 5.99
CA SER A 101 3.18 23.86 6.70
C SER A 101 1.73 24.32 6.86
N VAL A 102 0.90 24.08 5.84
CA VAL A 102 -0.53 24.42 5.85
C VAL A 102 -1.33 23.39 6.65
N ILE A 103 -1.00 22.10 6.49
CA ILE A 103 -1.66 21.03 7.23
C ILE A 103 -1.42 21.19 8.73
N ARG A 104 -0.20 21.52 9.16
CA ARG A 104 0.16 21.74 10.58
C ARG A 104 -0.56 22.91 11.23
N GLN A 105 -1.10 23.86 10.48
CA GLN A 105 -1.96 24.90 11.04
C GLN A 105 -3.27 24.33 11.63
N LYS A 106 -3.77 23.22 11.08
CA LYS A 106 -4.97 22.53 11.55
C LYS A 106 -4.66 21.29 12.40
N VAL A 107 -3.55 20.62 12.10
CA VAL A 107 -3.09 19.40 12.75
C VAL A 107 -1.62 19.62 13.16
N PRO A 108 -1.35 20.21 14.34
CA PRO A 108 0.00 20.58 14.77
C PRO A 108 1.01 19.42 14.75
N ASP A 109 0.57 18.23 15.14
CA ASP A 109 1.39 17.02 15.20
C ASP A 109 1.41 16.23 13.88
N PHE A 110 1.13 16.91 12.76
CA PHE A 110 1.15 16.25 11.46
C PHE A 110 2.59 15.87 11.05
N ASP A 111 2.79 14.57 10.83
CA ASP A 111 4.04 13.98 10.38
C ASP A 111 3.77 13.02 9.22
N THR A 112 4.35 13.30 8.06
CA THR A 112 4.20 12.52 6.83
C THR A 112 4.83 11.13 6.93
N LYS A 113 5.80 10.94 7.83
CA LYS A 113 6.44 9.65 8.08
C LYS A 113 5.61 8.74 8.99
N ASN A 114 4.63 9.30 9.70
CA ASN A 114 3.80 8.59 10.67
C ASN A 114 2.31 8.68 10.32
N LEU A 115 1.98 8.34 9.06
CA LEU A 115 0.61 8.36 8.56
C LEU A 115 -0.13 7.04 8.84
N ILE A 116 0.57 5.92 8.86
CA ILE A 116 -0.04 4.60 9.05
C ILE A 116 -0.73 4.52 10.42
N GLY A 117 -1.97 4.02 10.42
CA GLY A 117 -2.83 3.93 11.62
C GLY A 117 -3.56 5.22 11.97
N LYS A 118 -3.28 6.35 11.30
CA LYS A 118 -4.05 7.57 11.49
C LYS A 118 -5.30 7.57 10.61
N SER A 119 -6.36 8.25 11.08
CA SER A 119 -7.57 8.41 10.28
C SER A 119 -7.37 9.42 9.16
N ILE A 120 -7.90 9.14 7.96
CA ILE A 120 -7.97 10.12 6.87
C ILE A 120 -8.87 11.32 7.23
N ASP A 121 -9.70 11.20 8.25
CA ASP A 121 -10.58 12.27 8.73
C ASP A 121 -9.80 13.50 9.20
N LEU A 122 -8.53 13.33 9.59
CA LEU A 122 -7.66 14.44 9.99
C LEU A 122 -7.39 15.46 8.87
N PHE A 123 -7.54 15.06 7.61
CA PHE A 123 -7.40 15.96 6.46
C PHE A 123 -8.68 16.74 6.13
N HIS A 124 -9.81 16.43 6.78
CA HIS A 124 -11.11 16.95 6.42
C HIS A 124 -11.68 17.89 7.47
N THR A 125 -12.31 18.97 7.01
CA THR A 125 -13.01 19.92 7.91
C THR A 125 -14.39 19.39 8.35
N GLN A 126 -14.97 18.48 7.58
CA GLN A 126 -16.28 17.85 7.87
C GLN A 126 -16.16 16.33 7.76
N PRO A 127 -15.60 15.65 8.78
CA PRO A 127 -15.34 14.20 8.72
C PRO A 127 -16.58 13.33 8.51
N SER A 128 -17.74 13.73 9.08
CA SER A 128 -19.00 12.99 8.92
C SER A 128 -19.52 13.02 7.49
N HIS A 129 -19.42 14.16 6.81
CA HIS A 129 -19.79 14.28 5.40
C HIS A 129 -18.89 13.40 4.51
N GLN A 130 -17.59 13.45 4.74
CA GLN A 130 -16.64 12.61 4.01
C GLN A 130 -16.84 11.12 4.28
N ALA A 131 -17.15 10.74 5.51
CA ALA A 131 -17.48 9.37 5.86
C ALA A 131 -18.69 8.85 5.07
N SER A 132 -19.75 9.66 4.98
CA SER A 132 -20.95 9.34 4.21
C SER A 132 -20.68 9.26 2.72
N LEU A 133 -19.90 10.21 2.17
CA LEU A 133 -19.49 10.21 0.78
C LEU A 133 -18.69 8.94 0.45
N LEU A 134 -17.66 8.66 1.22
CA LEU A 134 -16.84 7.46 1.01
C LEU A 134 -17.66 6.19 1.12
N ALA A 135 -18.56 6.08 2.11
CA ALA A 135 -19.43 4.90 2.29
C ALA A 135 -20.36 4.67 1.09
N SER A 136 -20.83 5.73 0.45
CA SER A 136 -21.75 5.66 -0.70
C SER A 136 -21.06 5.48 -2.06
N LEU A 137 -19.72 5.52 -2.11
CA LEU A 137 -18.98 5.38 -3.35
C LEU A 137 -19.22 4.02 -4.03
N ASN A 138 -19.77 4.07 -5.24
CA ASN A 138 -19.89 2.91 -6.12
C ASN A 138 -18.86 2.90 -7.27
N GLY A 139 -18.19 4.01 -7.50
CA GLY A 139 -17.15 4.21 -8.49
C GLY A 139 -16.10 5.21 -8.01
N THR A 140 -15.25 5.65 -8.91
CA THR A 140 -14.20 6.63 -8.62
C THR A 140 -14.80 8.03 -8.45
N HIS A 141 -14.48 8.68 -7.34
CA HIS A 141 -14.78 10.08 -7.08
C HIS A 141 -13.54 10.94 -7.35
N HIS A 142 -13.70 11.96 -8.18
CA HIS A 142 -12.64 12.92 -8.50
C HIS A 142 -12.86 14.22 -7.76
N ALA A 143 -11.80 14.76 -7.17
CA ALA A 143 -11.80 16.06 -6.51
C ALA A 143 -10.55 16.86 -6.92
N GLN A 144 -10.70 18.16 -7.03
CA GLN A 144 -9.60 19.11 -7.19
C GLN A 144 -9.71 20.14 -6.08
N PHE A 145 -8.61 20.49 -5.46
CA PHE A 145 -8.59 21.45 -4.38
C PHE A 145 -7.21 22.11 -4.25
N ILE A 146 -7.19 23.25 -3.58
CA ILE A 146 -5.97 23.98 -3.29
C ILE A 146 -5.60 23.77 -1.83
N LEU A 147 -4.35 23.39 -1.58
CA LEU A 147 -3.79 23.24 -0.25
C LEU A 147 -2.54 24.14 -0.14
N GLY A 148 -2.71 25.29 0.52
CA GLY A 148 -1.71 26.35 0.50
C GLY A 148 -1.54 26.94 -0.91
N ASN A 149 -0.36 26.79 -1.48
CA ASN A 149 -0.03 27.21 -2.85
C ASN A 149 0.00 26.03 -3.84
N ARG A 150 -0.48 24.84 -3.44
CA ARG A 150 -0.48 23.63 -4.27
C ARG A 150 -1.86 23.33 -4.82
N HIS A 151 -1.92 23.06 -6.11
CA HIS A 151 -3.11 22.58 -6.81
C HIS A 151 -3.05 21.05 -6.84
N LEU A 152 -3.92 20.42 -6.08
CA LEU A 152 -3.96 18.95 -5.95
C LEU A 152 -5.17 18.37 -6.64
N SER A 153 -5.01 17.22 -7.29
CA SER A 153 -6.11 16.38 -7.74
C SER A 153 -6.08 15.04 -6.99
N LEU A 154 -7.27 14.57 -6.66
CA LEU A 154 -7.53 13.33 -5.93
C LEU A 154 -8.53 12.50 -6.72
N ALA A 155 -8.24 11.21 -6.86
CA ALA A 155 -9.22 10.21 -7.30
C ALA A 155 -9.37 9.16 -6.20
N ALA A 156 -10.56 9.04 -5.61
CA ALA A 156 -10.86 8.08 -4.56
C ALA A 156 -11.76 6.98 -5.10
N SER A 157 -11.34 5.73 -4.97
CA SER A 157 -12.05 4.54 -5.46
C SER A 157 -12.29 3.54 -4.33
N PRO A 158 -13.47 2.90 -4.27
CA PRO A 158 -13.72 1.83 -3.31
C PRO A 158 -12.92 0.58 -3.67
N VAL A 159 -12.26 -0.01 -2.67
CA VAL A 159 -11.63 -1.32 -2.79
C VAL A 159 -12.66 -2.37 -2.35
N ARG A 160 -12.93 -3.34 -3.22
CA ARG A 160 -13.89 -4.42 -2.98
C ARG A 160 -13.19 -5.78 -3.06
N GLY A 161 -13.60 -6.70 -2.21
CA GLY A 161 -13.17 -8.10 -2.26
C GLY A 161 -13.88 -8.89 -3.35
N GLU A 162 -13.54 -10.16 -3.47
CA GLU A 162 -14.07 -11.08 -4.49
C GLU A 162 -15.57 -11.30 -4.39
N HIS A 163 -16.15 -11.15 -3.19
CA HIS A 163 -17.58 -11.28 -2.93
C HIS A 163 -18.32 -9.93 -2.92
N GLY A 164 -17.63 -8.84 -3.36
CA GLY A 164 -18.19 -7.50 -3.43
C GLY A 164 -18.18 -6.73 -2.10
N GLU A 165 -17.70 -7.34 -1.02
CA GLU A 165 -17.55 -6.70 0.28
C GLU A 165 -16.55 -5.54 0.19
N ARG A 166 -16.82 -4.48 0.94
CA ARG A 166 -15.93 -3.33 0.96
C ARG A 166 -14.73 -3.59 1.87
N LEU A 167 -13.53 -3.47 1.32
CA LEU A 167 -12.27 -3.64 2.04
C LEU A 167 -11.64 -2.29 2.45
N GLY A 168 -12.07 -1.19 1.79
CA GLY A 168 -11.52 0.12 2.08
C GLY A 168 -11.66 1.10 0.94
N THR A 169 -10.74 2.05 0.86
CA THR A 169 -10.66 3.06 -0.20
C THR A 169 -9.21 3.23 -0.61
N VAL A 170 -8.95 3.24 -1.91
CA VAL A 170 -7.68 3.70 -2.47
C VAL A 170 -7.86 5.12 -2.98
N SER A 171 -6.89 5.98 -2.73
CA SER A 171 -6.84 7.33 -3.27
C SER A 171 -5.54 7.58 -4.02
N GLU A 172 -5.67 8.14 -5.20
CA GLU A 172 -4.57 8.59 -6.05
C GLU A 172 -4.45 10.10 -5.93
N TRP A 173 -3.24 10.57 -5.68
CA TRP A 173 -2.92 11.97 -5.46
C TRP A 173 -1.96 12.46 -6.53
N ARG A 174 -2.24 13.63 -7.10
CA ARG A 174 -1.35 14.29 -8.05
C ARG A 174 -1.22 15.77 -7.71
N ASP A 175 0.01 16.25 -7.67
CA ASP A 175 0.30 17.69 -7.63
C ASP A 175 0.26 18.21 -9.07
N ARG A 176 -0.67 19.11 -9.35
CA ARG A 176 -0.87 19.77 -10.65
C ARG A 176 -0.42 21.23 -10.65
N THR A 177 0.36 21.63 -9.65
CA THR A 177 0.74 23.03 -9.49
C THR A 177 1.50 23.56 -10.70
N ALA A 178 2.44 22.76 -11.23
CA ALA A 178 3.22 23.14 -12.40
C ALA A 178 2.34 23.28 -13.66
N GLU A 179 1.43 22.31 -13.88
CA GLU A 179 0.50 22.33 -15.01
C GLU A 179 -0.42 23.55 -14.95
N VAL A 180 -1.02 23.83 -13.78
CA VAL A 180 -1.90 24.98 -13.59
C VAL A 180 -1.16 26.30 -13.79
N GLN A 181 0.11 26.40 -13.36
CA GLN A 181 0.93 27.57 -13.62
C GLN A 181 1.16 27.79 -15.12
N VAL A 182 1.47 26.75 -15.87
CA VAL A 182 1.63 26.82 -17.31
C VAL A 182 0.32 27.22 -18.00
N GLU A 183 -0.82 26.60 -17.62
CA GLU A 183 -2.14 26.96 -18.12
C GLU A 183 -2.45 28.45 -17.89
N HIS A 184 -2.12 29.00 -16.73
CA HIS A 184 -2.30 30.43 -16.39
C HIS A 184 -1.40 31.35 -17.23
N GLU A 185 -0.13 31.01 -17.38
CA GLU A 185 0.79 31.79 -18.20
C GLU A 185 0.37 31.77 -19.68
N MET A 186 -0.05 30.62 -20.19
CA MET A 186 -0.56 30.52 -21.57
C MET A 186 -1.82 31.38 -21.76
N ALA A 187 -2.75 31.34 -20.82
CA ALA A 187 -3.95 32.18 -20.87
C ALA A 187 -3.60 33.68 -20.84
N GLY A 188 -2.60 34.06 -20.03
CA GLY A 188 -2.08 35.43 -19.99
C GLY A 188 -1.48 35.85 -21.33
N LEU A 189 -0.67 34.99 -21.96
CA LEU A 189 -0.07 35.29 -23.27
C LEU A 189 -1.14 35.46 -24.36
N VAL A 190 -2.17 34.59 -24.36
CA VAL A 190 -3.29 34.70 -25.33
C VAL A 190 -4.05 36.03 -25.12
N ALA A 191 -4.33 36.39 -23.86
CA ALA A 191 -5.02 37.64 -23.55
C ALA A 191 -4.19 38.89 -23.95
N ALA A 192 -2.88 38.85 -23.71
CA ALA A 192 -1.97 39.93 -24.15
C ALA A 192 -1.91 40.04 -25.68
N ALA A 193 -1.82 38.93 -26.39
CA ALA A 193 -1.81 38.88 -27.85
C ALA A 193 -3.13 39.43 -28.44
N GLN A 194 -4.28 39.17 -27.83
CA GLN A 194 -5.57 39.71 -28.23
C GLN A 194 -5.63 41.24 -28.06
N GLN A 195 -4.82 41.81 -27.15
CA GLN A 195 -4.67 43.25 -26.94
C GLN A 195 -3.55 43.89 -27.79
N GLY A 196 -2.90 43.09 -28.66
CA GLY A 196 -1.81 43.51 -29.51
C GLY A 196 -0.42 43.52 -28.86
N ASP A 197 -0.30 43.03 -27.65
CA ASP A 197 0.99 42.88 -26.98
C ASP A 197 1.59 41.47 -27.27
N PHE A 198 2.59 41.45 -28.16
CA PHE A 198 3.36 40.28 -28.56
C PHE A 198 4.74 40.23 -27.91
N SER A 199 5.02 41.08 -26.90
CA SER A 199 6.32 41.11 -26.23
C SER A 199 6.49 40.01 -25.19
N GLN A 200 5.41 39.45 -24.66
CA GLN A 200 5.43 38.47 -23.61
C GLN A 200 5.94 37.12 -24.09
N ARG A 201 6.60 36.38 -23.22
CA ARG A 201 7.21 35.06 -23.50
C ARG A 201 6.88 34.08 -22.39
N LEU A 202 6.73 32.79 -22.74
CA LEU A 202 6.57 31.71 -21.77
C LEU A 202 7.92 31.43 -21.08
N THR A 203 7.93 31.37 -19.76
CA THR A 203 9.12 30.98 -19.01
C THR A 203 9.14 29.46 -18.88
N LEU A 204 10.08 28.80 -19.55
CA LEU A 204 10.20 27.33 -19.53
C LEU A 204 11.13 26.81 -18.43
N GLU A 205 11.86 27.68 -17.73
CA GLU A 205 12.76 27.28 -16.67
C GLU A 205 12.02 26.56 -15.53
N GLY A 206 12.46 25.35 -15.19
CA GLY A 206 11.90 24.54 -14.10
C GLY A 206 10.61 23.77 -14.44
N LYS A 207 10.13 23.77 -15.68
CA LYS A 207 8.92 23.05 -16.12
C LYS A 207 9.30 21.73 -16.78
N GLN A 208 9.04 20.61 -16.10
CA GLN A 208 9.23 19.27 -16.65
C GLN A 208 8.03 18.89 -17.52
N GLY A 209 8.27 18.24 -18.65
CA GLY A 209 7.22 17.65 -19.49
C GLY A 209 6.97 18.32 -20.86
N PHE A 210 7.88 19.18 -21.32
CA PHE A 210 7.83 19.82 -22.64
C PHE A 210 9.07 19.47 -23.50
N GLU A 211 9.61 18.25 -23.32
CA GLU A 211 10.63 17.70 -24.23
C GLU A 211 9.99 16.88 -25.34
#